data_9939461710cbe67546ad853049095682
#
_entry.id   9939461710cbe67546ad853049095682
#
_cell.length_a   1.000
_cell.length_b   1.000
_cell.length_c   1.000
_cell.angle_alpha   90.00
_cell.angle_beta   90.00
_cell.angle_gamma   90.00
#
_symmetry.space_group_name_H-M   'P 1'
#
loop_
_entity.id
_entity.type
_entity.pdbx_description
1 polymer ?
#
loop_
_entity_poly.entity_id
_entity_poly.type
_entity_poly.pdbx_seq_one_letter_code
_entity_poly.pdbx_strand_id
1 'polypeptide(L)'
;QNTVKSFTLFYRFRNGFTLAQRHTICKVAIVTVNIPNSITVFRLILTALFIAAASFDAPWAYHTALVTFVIAAISDWLDGYLARKLNLVTSLGKLLDPLADKILVAAGFIYLSVHPDINCPVWVTCMIIGREFMVTGLRQIAVEQGKVIAADKLGKWKTTFQLIFVIGSLTHISFTTLDPTNPLVSLLVWIAAPQHAIIPATLWIATALTLISGYNYIYKNRELLQH
;
A
#
# COMPACT_ATOMS: atom_id res chain seq x y z
N GLN A 1 -6.14 13.45 47.03
CA GLN A 1 -6.40 12.01 47.37
C GLN A 1 -6.26 11.08 46.14
N ASN A 2 -6.36 11.54 44.91
CA ASN A 2 -6.28 10.69 43.71
C ASN A 2 -4.84 10.43 43.20
N THR A 3 -3.89 11.27 43.54
CA THR A 3 -2.48 11.13 43.11
C THR A 3 -1.74 10.04 43.91
N VAL A 4 -2.10 9.85 45.15
CA VAL A 4 -1.47 8.82 46.04
C VAL A 4 -1.93 7.41 45.66
N LYS A 5 -3.18 7.24 45.20
CA LYS A 5 -3.68 5.94 44.72
C LYS A 5 -3.01 5.45 43.44
N SER A 6 -2.70 6.36 42.53
CA SER A 6 -1.98 6.01 41.28
C SER A 6 -0.54 5.57 41.54
N PHE A 7 0.14 6.19 42.50
CA PHE A 7 1.52 5.83 42.85
C PHE A 7 1.60 4.48 43.57
N THR A 8 0.63 4.16 44.38
CA THR A 8 0.57 2.85 45.10
C THR A 8 0.21 1.71 44.15
N LEU A 9 -0.61 1.94 43.14
CA LEU A 9 -0.91 0.96 42.10
C LEU A 9 0.34 0.66 41.23
N PHE A 10 1.12 1.69 40.89
CA PHE A 10 2.37 1.54 40.10
C PHE A 10 3.45 0.78 40.88
N TYR A 11 3.55 1.00 42.22
CA TYR A 11 4.51 0.30 43.06
C TYR A 11 4.10 -1.15 43.32
N ARG A 12 2.81 -1.45 43.42
CA ARG A 12 2.27 -2.81 43.58
C ARG A 12 2.43 -3.63 42.30
N PHE A 13 2.36 -2.98 41.11
CA PHE A 13 2.62 -3.61 39.81
C PHE A 13 4.09 -3.98 39.63
N ARG A 14 5.01 -3.19 40.22
CA ARG A 14 6.49 -3.42 40.09
C ARG A 14 6.99 -4.59 40.92
N ASN A 15 6.40 -4.88 42.05
CA ASN A 15 6.92 -5.87 43.01
C ASN A 15 6.12 -7.19 43.05
N GLY A 16 5.03 -7.31 42.32
CA GLY A 16 4.15 -8.47 42.32
C GLY A 16 4.44 -9.54 41.26
N PHE A 17 5.37 -9.30 40.36
CA PHE A 17 5.69 -10.28 39.31
C PHE A 17 6.90 -11.13 39.66
N THR A 18 6.71 -12.45 39.71
CA THR A 18 7.81 -13.42 39.84
C THR A 18 8.78 -13.31 38.65
N LEU A 19 10.03 -13.71 38.83
CA LEU A 19 11.04 -13.72 37.76
C LEU A 19 10.55 -14.47 36.49
N ALA A 20 9.76 -15.54 36.66
CA ALA A 20 9.13 -16.27 35.58
C ALA A 20 8.10 -15.43 34.82
N GLN A 21 7.29 -14.63 35.50
CA GLN A 21 6.32 -13.71 34.86
C GLN A 21 7.02 -12.56 34.14
N ARG A 22 8.13 -12.03 34.70
CA ARG A 22 8.95 -11.02 34.00
C ARG A 22 9.59 -11.58 32.74
N HIS A 23 10.07 -12.83 32.77
CA HIS A 23 10.59 -13.52 31.60
C HIS A 23 9.52 -13.79 30.54
N THR A 24 8.30 -14.12 30.96
CA THR A 24 7.15 -14.32 30.07
C THR A 24 6.70 -13.00 29.47
N ILE A 25 6.61 -11.91 30.25
CA ILE A 25 6.24 -10.57 29.74
C ILE A 25 7.33 -10.05 28.81
N CYS A 26 8.63 -10.24 29.15
CA CYS A 26 9.74 -9.86 28.28
C CYS A 26 9.79 -10.70 27.00
N LYS A 27 9.53 -12.01 27.07
CA LYS A 27 9.35 -12.87 25.89
C LYS A 27 8.14 -12.47 25.04
N VAL A 28 7.01 -12.12 25.66
CA VAL A 28 5.82 -11.63 24.97
C VAL A 28 6.08 -10.26 24.35
N ALA A 29 6.82 -9.37 25.00
CA ALA A 29 7.20 -8.06 24.45
C ALA A 29 8.23 -8.17 23.30
N ILE A 30 9.14 -9.15 23.36
CA ILE A 30 10.15 -9.39 22.31
C ILE A 30 9.56 -10.21 21.14
N VAL A 31 8.59 -11.07 21.41
CA VAL A 31 7.90 -11.88 20.36
C VAL A 31 6.82 -11.07 19.63
N THR A 32 6.49 -9.85 20.03
CA THR A 32 5.54 -8.97 19.32
C THR A 32 6.17 -8.10 18.21
N VAL A 33 7.40 -8.32 17.82
CA VAL A 33 7.82 -7.98 16.46
C VAL A 33 7.26 -9.07 15.54
N ASN A 34 5.95 -9.03 15.34
CA ASN A 34 5.27 -9.96 14.44
C ASN A 34 5.80 -9.74 13.02
N ILE A 35 6.22 -10.81 12.38
CA ILE A 35 6.71 -10.82 10.99
C ILE A 35 5.81 -9.97 10.06
N PRO A 36 4.47 -10.07 10.09
CA PRO A 36 3.60 -9.21 9.30
C PRO A 36 3.80 -7.72 9.58
N ASN A 37 3.88 -7.32 10.84
CA ASN A 37 4.07 -5.91 11.22
C ASN A 37 5.43 -5.36 10.75
N SER A 38 6.47 -6.19 10.75
CA SER A 38 7.79 -5.83 10.22
C SER A 38 7.78 -5.61 8.71
N ILE A 39 7.03 -6.42 7.96
CA ILE A 39 6.91 -6.29 6.50
C ILE A 39 6.13 -5.01 6.15
N THR A 40 5.08 -4.68 6.89
CA THR A 40 4.33 -3.43 6.71
C THR A 40 5.21 -2.20 6.96
N VAL A 41 6.01 -2.20 8.05
CA VAL A 41 6.97 -1.12 8.33
C VAL A 41 8.04 -1.05 7.24
N PHE A 42 8.58 -2.17 6.79
CA PHE A 42 9.54 -2.23 5.69
C PHE A 42 8.96 -1.62 4.40
N ARG A 43 7.70 -1.92 4.07
CA ARG A 43 6.99 -1.32 2.92
C ARG A 43 6.86 0.20 3.07
N LEU A 44 6.53 0.70 4.26
CA LEU A 44 6.47 2.14 4.51
C LEU A 44 7.83 2.82 4.33
N ILE A 45 8.92 2.18 4.77
CA ILE A 45 10.28 2.67 4.54
C ILE A 45 10.60 2.69 3.04
N LEU A 46 10.28 1.62 2.30
CA LEU A 46 10.47 1.58 0.84
C LEU A 46 9.62 2.64 0.13
N THR A 47 8.40 2.90 0.59
CA THR A 47 7.55 3.95 0.05
C THR A 47 8.16 5.34 0.30
N ALA A 48 8.72 5.58 1.48
CA ALA A 48 9.43 6.83 1.78
C ALA A 48 10.69 6.98 0.89
N LEU A 49 11.45 5.91 0.68
CA LEU A 49 12.60 5.90 -0.23
C LEU A 49 12.17 6.14 -1.70
N PHE A 50 11.06 5.55 -2.13
CA PHE A 50 10.47 5.82 -3.44
C PHE A 50 10.13 7.31 -3.60
N ILE A 51 9.42 7.92 -2.64
CA ILE A 51 9.05 9.34 -2.67
C ILE A 51 10.31 10.22 -2.68
N ALA A 52 11.31 9.89 -1.87
CA ALA A 52 12.56 10.61 -1.84
C ALA A 52 13.28 10.52 -3.21
N ALA A 53 13.41 9.32 -3.79
CA ALA A 53 14.00 9.14 -5.12
C ALA A 53 13.20 9.90 -6.19
N ALA A 54 11.87 9.81 -6.18
CA ALA A 54 10.98 10.49 -7.12
C ALA A 54 11.05 12.02 -7.07
N SER A 55 11.69 12.59 -6.03
CA SER A 55 11.89 14.04 -5.88
C SER A 55 13.14 14.56 -6.61
N PHE A 56 13.96 13.65 -7.18
CA PHE A 56 15.18 14.02 -7.91
C PHE A 56 15.04 13.70 -9.39
N ASP A 57 15.45 14.63 -10.23
CA ASP A 57 15.48 14.48 -11.70
C ASP A 57 16.89 14.02 -12.13
N ALA A 58 17.16 12.70 -11.94
CA ALA A 58 18.46 12.12 -12.25
C ALA A 58 18.34 10.62 -12.60
N PRO A 59 19.19 10.06 -13.49
CA PRO A 59 19.12 8.65 -13.89
C PRO A 59 19.14 7.67 -12.72
N TRP A 60 20.03 7.87 -11.74
CA TRP A 60 20.10 7.01 -10.55
C TRP A 60 18.80 7.04 -9.74
N ALA A 61 18.12 8.19 -9.70
CA ALA A 61 16.89 8.36 -8.94
C ALA A 61 15.72 7.60 -9.61
N TYR A 62 15.64 7.60 -10.92
CA TYR A 62 14.62 6.84 -11.68
C TYR A 62 14.78 5.33 -11.46
N HIS A 63 16.04 4.82 -11.50
CA HIS A 63 16.29 3.41 -11.21
C HIS A 63 15.95 3.06 -9.77
N THR A 64 16.32 3.92 -8.82
CA THR A 64 16.00 3.73 -7.40
C THR A 64 14.48 3.74 -7.17
N ALA A 65 13.75 4.66 -7.81
CA ALA A 65 12.29 4.74 -7.73
C ALA A 65 11.64 3.45 -8.27
N LEU A 66 12.07 2.96 -9.43
CA LEU A 66 11.56 1.70 -10.00
C LEU A 66 11.82 0.53 -9.05
N VAL A 67 13.06 0.36 -8.60
CA VAL A 67 13.47 -0.80 -7.75
C VAL A 67 12.75 -0.78 -6.42
N THR A 68 12.69 0.37 -5.74
CA THR A 68 12.00 0.50 -4.44
C THR A 68 10.50 0.25 -4.58
N PHE A 69 9.86 0.76 -5.64
CA PHE A 69 8.44 0.51 -5.90
C PHE A 69 8.15 -0.97 -6.14
N VAL A 70 8.95 -1.63 -6.99
CA VAL A 70 8.78 -3.06 -7.31
C VAL A 70 8.98 -3.93 -6.07
N ILE A 71 10.03 -3.68 -5.28
CA ILE A 71 10.27 -4.42 -4.03
C ILE A 71 9.12 -4.21 -3.04
N ALA A 72 8.62 -2.97 -2.91
CA ALA A 72 7.49 -2.68 -2.03
C ALA A 72 6.20 -3.39 -2.49
N ALA A 73 5.93 -3.44 -3.80
CA ALA A 73 4.78 -4.14 -4.35
C ALA A 73 4.87 -5.66 -4.17
N ILE A 74 6.06 -6.25 -4.34
CA ILE A 74 6.29 -7.68 -4.09
C ILE A 74 6.15 -7.99 -2.60
N SER A 75 6.65 -7.12 -1.72
CA SER A 75 6.52 -7.27 -0.26
C SER A 75 5.05 -7.32 0.18
N ASP A 76 4.19 -6.52 -0.44
CA ASP A 76 2.74 -6.54 -0.18
C ASP A 76 2.10 -7.88 -0.54
N TRP A 77 2.44 -8.43 -1.71
CA TRP A 77 1.93 -9.74 -2.12
C TRP A 77 2.40 -10.85 -1.18
N LEU A 78 3.67 -10.81 -0.74
CA LEU A 78 4.28 -11.79 0.16
C LEU A 78 3.64 -11.72 1.55
N ASP A 79 3.39 -10.52 2.07
CA ASP A 79 2.75 -10.27 3.37
C ASP A 79 1.34 -10.85 3.41
N GLY A 80 0.53 -10.58 2.39
CA GLY A 80 -0.80 -11.17 2.26
C GLY A 80 -0.80 -12.70 2.18
N TYR A 81 0.26 -13.32 1.67
CA TYR A 81 0.42 -14.77 1.67
C TYR A 81 0.83 -15.31 3.05
N LEU A 82 1.81 -14.69 3.70
CA LEU A 82 2.32 -15.10 5.02
C LEU A 82 1.29 -14.89 6.14
N ALA A 83 0.60 -13.75 6.16
CA ALA A 83 -0.40 -13.44 7.17
C ALA A 83 -1.53 -14.47 7.19
N ARG A 84 -1.97 -14.93 6.01
CA ARG A 84 -2.98 -15.99 5.90
C ARG A 84 -2.50 -17.35 6.41
N LYS A 85 -1.19 -17.62 6.34
CA LYS A 85 -0.60 -18.91 6.75
C LYS A 85 -0.29 -18.97 8.24
N LEU A 86 0.02 -17.84 8.88
CA LEU A 86 0.53 -17.79 10.26
C LEU A 86 -0.50 -17.38 11.31
N ASN A 87 -1.71 -16.91 10.93
CA ASN A 87 -2.78 -16.43 11.84
C ASN A 87 -2.31 -15.40 12.90
N LEU A 88 -1.23 -14.66 12.62
CA LEU A 88 -0.64 -13.68 13.53
C LEU A 88 -1.15 -12.29 13.17
N VAL A 89 -2.19 -11.82 13.82
CA VAL A 89 -2.78 -10.50 13.55
C VAL A 89 -2.70 -9.63 14.79
N THR A 90 -2.01 -8.48 14.70
CA THR A 90 -1.97 -7.47 15.77
C THR A 90 -3.00 -6.37 15.53
N SER A 91 -3.45 -5.70 16.60
CA SER A 91 -4.40 -4.58 16.49
C SER A 91 -3.85 -3.41 15.67
N LEU A 92 -2.54 -3.14 15.79
CA LEU A 92 -1.83 -2.07 15.05
C LEU A 92 -1.63 -2.46 13.58
N GLY A 93 -1.30 -3.73 13.29
CA GLY A 93 -1.19 -4.25 11.93
C GLY A 93 -2.52 -4.15 11.18
N LYS A 94 -3.64 -4.50 11.81
CA LYS A 94 -4.99 -4.37 11.23
C LYS A 94 -5.31 -2.97 10.73
N LEU A 95 -4.76 -1.94 11.37
CA LEU A 95 -4.97 -0.54 10.98
C LEU A 95 -3.96 -0.08 9.93
N LEU A 96 -2.67 -0.45 10.11
CA LEU A 96 -1.57 0.02 9.24
C LEU A 96 -1.54 -0.69 7.88
N ASP A 97 -1.86 -2.00 7.82
CA ASP A 97 -1.79 -2.77 6.58
C ASP A 97 -2.67 -2.19 5.46
N PRO A 98 -3.98 -1.89 5.69
CA PRO A 98 -4.81 -1.30 4.64
C PRO A 98 -4.36 0.10 4.22
N LEU A 99 -3.66 0.82 5.09
CA LEU A 99 -3.16 2.16 4.82
C LEU A 99 -1.86 2.12 4.03
N ALA A 100 -0.89 1.30 4.45
CA ALA A 100 0.41 1.15 3.80
C ALA A 100 0.28 0.69 2.33
N ASP A 101 -0.64 -0.27 2.08
CA ASP A 101 -0.99 -0.74 0.74
C ASP A 101 -1.44 0.43 -0.19
N LYS A 102 -2.25 1.35 0.32
CA LYS A 102 -2.79 2.47 -0.46
C LYS A 102 -1.79 3.61 -0.67
N ILE A 103 -0.92 3.88 0.29
CA ILE A 103 0.07 4.96 0.22
C ILE A 103 1.07 4.70 -0.91
N LEU A 104 1.56 3.47 -1.09
CA LEU A 104 2.50 3.13 -2.16
C LEU A 104 1.91 3.41 -3.55
N VAL A 105 0.70 2.90 -3.81
CA VAL A 105 0.02 3.08 -5.11
C VAL A 105 -0.32 4.56 -5.33
N ALA A 106 -0.80 5.26 -4.29
CA ALA A 106 -1.10 6.68 -4.37
C ALA A 106 0.16 7.50 -4.71
N ALA A 107 1.29 7.23 -4.06
CA ALA A 107 2.56 7.90 -4.34
C ALA A 107 3.01 7.67 -5.79
N GLY A 108 2.88 6.44 -6.31
CA GLY A 108 3.16 6.13 -7.71
C GLY A 108 2.30 6.94 -8.68
N PHE A 109 0.98 6.98 -8.47
CA PHE A 109 0.08 7.76 -9.33
C PHE A 109 0.33 9.26 -9.26
N ILE A 110 0.60 9.82 -8.06
CA ILE A 110 0.93 11.24 -7.88
C ILE A 110 2.21 11.57 -8.67
N TYR A 111 3.26 10.78 -8.51
CA TYR A 111 4.50 10.99 -9.24
C TYR A 111 4.29 10.95 -10.76
N LEU A 112 3.57 9.95 -11.27
CA LEU A 112 3.32 9.81 -12.70
C LEU A 112 2.39 10.89 -13.26
N SER A 113 1.51 11.48 -12.44
CA SER A 113 0.61 12.54 -12.89
C SER A 113 1.30 13.89 -13.11
N VAL A 114 2.49 14.08 -12.55
CA VAL A 114 3.31 15.29 -12.72
C VAL A 114 4.52 15.07 -13.62
N HIS A 115 4.83 13.82 -13.97
CA HIS A 115 5.99 13.51 -14.81
C HIS A 115 5.70 13.84 -16.28
N PRO A 116 6.58 14.63 -16.95
CA PRO A 116 6.32 15.16 -18.31
C PRO A 116 6.16 14.07 -19.38
N ASP A 117 6.89 12.97 -19.25
CA ASP A 117 6.89 11.91 -20.26
C ASP A 117 5.69 10.95 -20.14
N ILE A 118 4.89 11.05 -19.06
CA ILE A 118 3.78 10.15 -18.81
C ILE A 118 2.44 10.88 -18.91
N ASN A 119 1.60 10.40 -19.81
CA ASN A 119 0.26 10.95 -19.97
C ASN A 119 -0.73 10.36 -18.93
N CYS A 120 -0.59 10.79 -17.68
CA CYS A 120 -1.48 10.41 -16.58
C CYS A 120 -2.24 11.66 -16.08
N PRO A 121 -3.51 11.86 -16.48
CA PRO A 121 -4.27 13.05 -16.07
C PRO A 121 -4.47 13.11 -14.55
N VAL A 122 -4.24 14.28 -13.96
CA VAL A 122 -4.37 14.50 -12.51
C VAL A 122 -5.76 14.10 -11.97
N TRP A 123 -6.83 14.36 -12.74
CA TRP A 123 -8.19 14.01 -12.32
C TRP A 123 -8.38 12.48 -12.21
N VAL A 124 -7.72 11.68 -13.07
CA VAL A 124 -7.72 10.20 -12.97
C VAL A 124 -7.05 9.76 -11.68
N THR A 125 -5.89 10.33 -11.36
CA THR A 125 -5.18 10.08 -10.11
C THR A 125 -6.05 10.40 -8.89
N CYS A 126 -6.69 11.57 -8.86
CA CYS A 126 -7.61 11.96 -7.79
C CYS A 126 -8.78 10.99 -7.63
N MET A 127 -9.37 10.54 -8.74
CA MET A 127 -10.49 9.59 -8.71
C MET A 127 -10.07 8.21 -8.21
N ILE A 128 -8.93 7.71 -8.66
CA ILE A 128 -8.40 6.42 -8.21
C ILE A 128 -8.10 6.47 -6.70
N ILE A 129 -7.34 7.47 -6.25
CA ILE A 129 -6.97 7.63 -4.84
C ILE A 129 -8.22 7.84 -3.97
N GLY A 130 -9.11 8.75 -4.33
CA GLY A 130 -10.33 9.03 -3.58
C GLY A 130 -11.20 7.79 -3.40
N ARG A 131 -11.38 6.99 -4.45
CA ARG A 131 -12.12 5.73 -4.38
C ARG A 131 -11.42 4.71 -3.48
N GLU A 132 -10.07 4.59 -3.55
CA GLU A 132 -9.34 3.64 -2.69
C GLU A 132 -9.58 3.94 -1.21
N PHE A 133 -9.42 5.21 -0.81
CA PHE A 133 -9.63 5.62 0.57
C PHE A 133 -11.09 5.52 1.00
N MET A 134 -12.02 5.91 0.14
CA MET A 134 -13.46 5.84 0.42
C MET A 134 -13.91 4.39 0.71
N VAL A 135 -13.55 3.45 -0.16
CA VAL A 135 -13.95 2.05 0.04
C VAL A 135 -13.25 1.41 1.24
N THR A 136 -12.01 1.80 1.51
CA THR A 136 -11.28 1.33 2.70
C THR A 136 -11.94 1.84 3.98
N GLY A 137 -12.31 3.14 4.02
CA GLY A 137 -13.02 3.73 5.15
C GLY A 137 -14.38 3.07 5.38
N LEU A 138 -15.18 2.87 4.32
CA LEU A 138 -16.47 2.17 4.44
C LEU A 138 -16.33 0.74 4.97
N ARG A 139 -15.27 0.02 4.60
CA ARG A 139 -15.00 -1.31 5.17
C ARG A 139 -14.67 -1.25 6.65
N GLN A 140 -13.90 -0.26 7.08
CA GLN A 140 -13.56 -0.10 8.50
C GLN A 140 -14.81 0.19 9.33
N ILE A 141 -15.67 1.11 8.87
CA ILE A 141 -16.95 1.41 9.52
C ILE A 141 -17.85 0.15 9.59
N ALA A 142 -17.93 -0.63 8.51
CA ALA A 142 -18.71 -1.86 8.50
C ALA A 142 -18.20 -2.89 9.52
N VAL A 143 -16.88 -3.04 9.65
CA VAL A 143 -16.26 -3.95 10.63
C VAL A 143 -16.56 -3.50 12.07
N GLU A 144 -16.53 -2.19 12.35
CA GLU A 144 -16.92 -1.63 13.66
C GLU A 144 -18.38 -1.93 14.00
N GLN A 145 -19.28 -1.96 12.98
CA GLN A 145 -20.68 -2.35 13.12
C GLN A 145 -20.90 -3.87 13.14
N GLY A 146 -19.83 -4.67 13.18
CA GLY A 146 -19.89 -6.14 13.14
C GLY A 146 -20.29 -6.74 11.80
N LYS A 147 -20.31 -5.94 10.71
CA LYS A 147 -20.63 -6.40 9.36
C LYS A 147 -19.35 -6.63 8.55
N VAL A 148 -19.18 -7.85 8.04
CA VAL A 148 -18.03 -8.17 7.17
C VAL A 148 -18.44 -8.04 5.70
N ILE A 149 -17.89 -7.03 5.01
CA ILE A 149 -18.14 -6.84 3.58
C ILE A 149 -17.10 -7.62 2.77
N ALA A 150 -17.56 -8.58 1.97
CA ALA A 150 -16.70 -9.38 1.12
C ALA A 150 -15.98 -8.53 0.05
N ALA A 151 -14.74 -8.91 -0.28
CA ALA A 151 -13.99 -8.28 -1.35
C ALA A 151 -14.60 -8.65 -2.72
N ASP A 152 -14.88 -7.64 -3.55
CA ASP A 152 -15.35 -7.83 -4.91
C ASP A 152 -14.22 -8.35 -5.82
N LYS A 153 -14.54 -9.29 -6.73
CA LYS A 153 -13.59 -9.80 -7.72
C LYS A 153 -13.05 -8.69 -8.64
N LEU A 154 -13.88 -7.71 -8.99
CA LEU A 154 -13.48 -6.54 -9.77
C LEU A 154 -12.40 -5.70 -9.05
N GLY A 155 -12.44 -5.68 -7.70
CA GLY A 155 -11.42 -5.01 -6.90
C GLY A 155 -10.02 -5.59 -7.05
N LYS A 156 -9.85 -6.88 -7.34
CA LYS A 156 -8.55 -7.50 -7.59
C LYS A 156 -7.98 -7.10 -8.96
N TRP A 157 -8.79 -7.17 -10.00
CA TRP A 157 -8.36 -6.81 -11.35
C TRP A 157 -7.94 -5.35 -11.46
N LYS A 158 -8.68 -4.42 -10.84
CA LYS A 158 -8.28 -3.00 -10.87
C LYS A 158 -6.89 -2.76 -10.29
N THR A 159 -6.56 -3.39 -9.14
CA THR A 159 -5.24 -3.24 -8.49
C THR A 159 -4.13 -3.80 -9.37
N THR A 160 -4.38 -4.93 -10.05
CA THR A 160 -3.43 -5.49 -11.01
C THR A 160 -3.14 -4.51 -12.15
N PHE A 161 -4.18 -3.93 -12.78
CA PHE A 161 -4.00 -2.95 -13.85
C PHE A 161 -3.35 -1.66 -13.37
N GLN A 162 -3.64 -1.19 -12.16
CA GLN A 162 -2.96 -0.06 -11.53
C GLN A 162 -1.46 -0.32 -11.37
N LEU A 163 -1.08 -1.49 -10.84
CA LEU A 163 0.33 -1.86 -10.68
C LEU A 163 1.05 -2.00 -12.03
N ILE A 164 0.41 -2.61 -13.04
CA ILE A 164 0.97 -2.72 -14.39
C ILE A 164 1.22 -1.33 -14.97
N PHE A 165 0.28 -0.40 -14.83
CA PHE A 165 0.45 0.98 -15.28
C PHE A 165 1.61 1.67 -14.58
N VAL A 166 1.68 1.61 -13.25
CA VAL A 166 2.73 2.31 -12.48
C VAL A 166 4.10 1.69 -12.78
N ILE A 167 4.24 0.37 -12.70
CA ILE A 167 5.52 -0.31 -12.95
C ILE A 167 5.96 -0.11 -14.42
N GLY A 168 5.04 -0.23 -15.38
CA GLY A 168 5.34 0.01 -16.77
C GLY A 168 5.83 1.43 -17.04
N SER A 169 5.15 2.44 -16.50
CA SER A 169 5.55 3.85 -16.61
C SER A 169 6.90 4.14 -15.96
N LEU A 170 7.14 3.60 -14.76
CA LEU A 170 8.44 3.72 -14.08
C LEU A 170 9.56 3.01 -14.86
N THR A 171 9.25 1.86 -15.50
CA THR A 171 10.20 1.15 -16.36
C THR A 171 10.55 2.02 -17.57
N HIS A 172 9.57 2.64 -18.21
CA HIS A 172 9.82 3.57 -19.32
C HIS A 172 10.76 4.71 -18.89
N ILE A 173 10.42 5.44 -17.83
CA ILE A 173 11.23 6.56 -17.30
C ILE A 173 12.66 6.10 -16.97
N SER A 174 12.79 4.96 -16.29
CA SER A 174 14.10 4.45 -15.86
C SER A 174 14.95 3.99 -17.04
N PHE A 175 14.38 3.25 -17.99
CA PHE A 175 15.14 2.62 -19.07
C PHE A 175 15.43 3.54 -20.24
N THR A 176 14.70 4.64 -20.42
CA THR A 176 15.04 5.69 -21.39
C THR A 176 16.38 6.39 -21.08
N THR A 177 16.86 6.28 -19.84
CA THR A 177 18.18 6.83 -19.45
C THR A 177 19.34 5.87 -19.72
N LEU A 178 19.06 4.62 -20.11
CA LEU A 178 20.08 3.60 -20.42
C LEU A 178 20.45 3.61 -21.91
N ASP A 179 21.56 2.93 -22.21
CA ASP A 179 22.05 2.81 -23.58
C ASP A 179 21.04 2.03 -24.46
N PRO A 180 20.49 2.65 -25.53
CA PRO A 180 19.50 2.03 -26.39
C PRO A 180 20.07 0.93 -27.31
N THR A 181 21.39 0.71 -27.36
CA THR A 181 22.02 -0.35 -28.15
C THR A 181 21.71 -1.74 -27.62
N ASN A 182 21.34 -1.88 -26.34
CA ASN A 182 20.94 -3.16 -25.77
C ASN A 182 19.51 -3.54 -26.22
N PRO A 183 19.34 -4.68 -26.93
CA PRO A 183 18.04 -5.07 -27.50
C PRO A 183 16.96 -5.32 -26.42
N LEU A 184 17.34 -5.75 -25.21
CA LEU A 184 16.39 -5.91 -24.09
C LEU A 184 15.91 -4.56 -23.57
N VAL A 185 16.82 -3.58 -23.46
CA VAL A 185 16.46 -2.21 -23.04
C VAL A 185 15.51 -1.59 -24.05
N SER A 186 15.84 -1.65 -25.34
CA SER A 186 15.00 -1.09 -26.41
C SER A 186 13.62 -1.74 -26.48
N LEU A 187 13.54 -3.06 -26.26
CA LEU A 187 12.25 -3.78 -26.20
C LEU A 187 11.40 -3.33 -25.01
N LEU A 188 11.99 -3.23 -23.82
CA LEU A 188 11.27 -2.80 -22.60
C LEU A 188 10.79 -1.36 -22.72
N VAL A 189 11.63 -0.45 -23.23
CA VAL A 189 11.25 0.94 -23.50
C VAL A 189 10.13 0.99 -24.54
N TRP A 190 10.19 0.18 -25.59
CA TRP A 190 9.14 0.14 -26.61
C TRP A 190 7.81 -0.34 -26.05
N ILE A 191 7.77 -1.45 -25.28
CA ILE A 191 6.55 -1.97 -24.64
C ILE A 191 5.96 -0.94 -23.65
N ALA A 192 6.81 -0.29 -22.88
CA ALA A 192 6.42 0.62 -21.83
C ALA A 192 6.16 2.06 -22.32
N ALA A 193 6.44 2.34 -23.59
CA ALA A 193 6.34 3.69 -24.15
C ALA A 193 4.89 4.23 -24.11
N PRO A 194 4.69 5.46 -23.63
CA PRO A 194 3.36 6.08 -23.53
C PRO A 194 2.66 6.30 -24.87
N GLN A 195 3.43 6.38 -25.97
CA GLN A 195 2.89 6.49 -27.35
C GLN A 195 2.26 5.19 -27.84
N HIS A 196 2.63 4.03 -27.29
CA HIS A 196 2.01 2.76 -27.58
C HIS A 196 0.76 2.55 -26.70
N ALA A 197 -0.26 1.93 -27.24
CA ALA A 197 -1.55 1.77 -26.55
C ALA A 197 -1.48 0.87 -25.31
N ILE A 198 -0.41 0.09 -25.10
CA ILE A 198 -0.33 -0.96 -24.08
C ILE A 198 -0.46 -0.36 -22.66
N ILE A 199 0.47 0.51 -22.28
CA ILE A 199 0.48 1.10 -20.92
C ILE A 199 -0.66 2.10 -20.72
N PRO A 200 -0.98 3.04 -21.64
CA PRO A 200 -2.16 3.88 -21.51
C PRO A 200 -3.47 3.10 -21.41
N ALA A 201 -3.61 2.00 -22.14
CA ALA A 201 -4.80 1.15 -22.03
C ALA A 201 -4.97 0.59 -20.61
N THR A 202 -3.89 0.21 -19.94
CA THR A 202 -3.97 -0.26 -18.53
C THR A 202 -4.47 0.82 -17.58
N LEU A 203 -4.11 2.10 -17.81
CA LEU A 203 -4.64 3.24 -17.03
C LEU A 203 -6.16 3.37 -17.21
N TRP A 204 -6.64 3.36 -18.44
CA TRP A 204 -8.07 3.52 -18.71
C TRP A 204 -8.89 2.33 -18.24
N ILE A 205 -8.38 1.10 -18.38
CA ILE A 205 -9.00 -0.11 -17.84
C ILE A 205 -9.05 -0.03 -16.30
N ALA A 206 -7.94 0.33 -15.66
CA ALA A 206 -7.89 0.51 -14.20
C ALA A 206 -8.88 1.57 -13.73
N THR A 207 -9.00 2.69 -14.47
CA THR A 207 -9.94 3.77 -14.17
C THR A 207 -11.39 3.30 -14.29
N ALA A 208 -11.74 2.66 -15.39
CA ALA A 208 -13.09 2.12 -15.61
C ALA A 208 -13.48 1.10 -14.53
N LEU A 209 -12.58 0.14 -14.24
CA LEU A 209 -12.79 -0.86 -13.17
C LEU A 209 -12.91 -0.21 -11.80
N THR A 210 -12.15 0.86 -11.54
CA THR A 210 -12.19 1.61 -10.29
C THR A 210 -13.55 2.28 -10.11
N LEU A 211 -14.09 2.93 -11.14
CA LEU A 211 -15.39 3.58 -11.12
C LEU A 211 -16.53 2.58 -10.95
N ILE A 212 -16.54 1.52 -11.78
CA ILE A 212 -17.58 0.50 -11.75
C ILE A 212 -17.61 -0.19 -10.38
N SER A 213 -16.43 -0.59 -9.87
CA SER A 213 -16.37 -1.26 -8.57
C SER A 213 -16.67 -0.33 -7.39
N GLY A 214 -16.36 0.97 -7.52
CA GLY A 214 -16.73 1.99 -6.55
C GLY A 214 -18.24 2.18 -6.47
N TYR A 215 -18.88 2.38 -7.63
CA TYR A 215 -20.33 2.51 -7.73
C TYR A 215 -21.06 1.28 -7.17
N ASN A 216 -20.68 0.08 -7.61
CA ASN A 216 -21.25 -1.16 -7.12
C ASN A 216 -21.10 -1.31 -5.60
N TYR A 217 -19.97 -0.87 -5.05
CA TYR A 217 -19.71 -0.97 -3.63
C TYR A 217 -20.63 -0.04 -2.82
N ILE A 218 -20.80 1.21 -3.23
CA ILE A 218 -21.71 2.17 -2.60
C ILE A 218 -23.15 1.69 -2.71
N TYR A 219 -23.55 1.26 -3.90
CA TYR A 219 -24.92 0.84 -4.15
C TYR A 219 -25.33 -0.37 -3.28
N LYS A 220 -24.45 -1.37 -3.17
CA LYS A 220 -24.70 -2.56 -2.35
C LYS A 220 -24.71 -2.27 -0.84
N ASN A 221 -24.00 -1.24 -0.40
CA ASN A 221 -23.83 -0.95 1.03
C ASN A 221 -24.47 0.39 1.45
N ARG A 222 -25.42 0.89 0.67
CA ARG A 222 -26.09 2.18 0.93
C ARG A 222 -26.77 2.27 2.30
N GLU A 223 -27.20 1.14 2.87
CA GLU A 223 -27.80 1.09 4.20
C GLU A 223 -26.83 1.44 5.33
N LEU A 224 -25.52 1.25 5.11
CA LEU A 224 -24.48 1.65 6.08
C LEU A 224 -24.26 3.16 6.14
N LEU A 225 -24.71 3.89 5.10
CA LEU A 225 -24.56 5.34 4.99
C LEU A 225 -25.77 6.09 5.57
N GLN A 226 -26.82 5.37 6.00
CA GLN A 226 -28.08 5.94 6.52
C GLN A 226 -28.12 5.97 8.05
N HIS A 227 -27.07 5.55 8.72
CA HIS A 227 -26.86 5.60 10.16
C HIS A 227 -25.58 6.38 10.47
#